data_53c391114d35981e88325daf29ddf5c5
#
_entry.id   53c391114d35981e88325daf29ddf5c5
#
_cell.length_a   1.000
_cell.length_b   1.000
_cell.length_c   1.000
_cell.angle_alpha   90.00
_cell.angle_beta   90.00
_cell.angle_gamma   90.00
#
_symmetry.space_group_name_H-M   'P 1'
#
loop_
_entity.id
_entity.type
_entity.pdbx_description
1 polymer ?
#
loop_
_entity_poly.entity_id
_entity_poly.type
_entity_poly.pdbx_seq_one_letter_code
_entity_poly.pdbx_strand_id
1 'polypeptide(L)'
;MMRGLRIRLRAAAALLALATAVSGCGGWQGLNSIPLPGVQGRGPGAFTIQAQMPDVDNIEPNSRVRVADVTVGNVTKIERQGWHALVTMELNGDVQLPANATAKLGQTSLLGSLHIELAPPTDVPPEGRLGEGS
;
A
#
# COMPACT_ATOMS: atom_id res chain seq x y z
N MET A 1 -48.38 -4.15 33.02
CA MET A 1 -47.53 -5.29 32.59
C MET A 1 -47.07 -5.21 31.13
N MET A 2 -47.87 -4.75 30.20
CA MET A 2 -47.43 -4.66 28.76
C MET A 2 -46.42 -3.56 28.46
N ARG A 3 -46.36 -2.49 29.23
CA ARG A 3 -45.37 -1.40 29.03
C ARG A 3 -43.95 -1.81 29.36
N GLY A 4 -43.72 -2.63 30.37
CA GLY A 4 -42.40 -3.11 30.74
C GLY A 4 -41.79 -4.10 29.74
N LEU A 5 -42.64 -4.91 29.11
CA LEU A 5 -42.18 -5.87 28.09
C LEU A 5 -41.76 -5.17 26.81
N ARG A 6 -42.48 -4.13 26.40
CA ARG A 6 -42.11 -3.31 25.20
C ARG A 6 -40.80 -2.54 25.36
N ILE A 7 -40.52 -2.05 26.55
CA ILE A 7 -39.26 -1.36 26.90
C ILE A 7 -38.09 -2.34 26.87
N ARG A 8 -38.28 -3.55 27.41
CA ARG A 8 -37.26 -4.60 27.41
C ARG A 8 -36.96 -5.13 26.00
N LEU A 9 -37.97 -5.26 25.14
CA LEU A 9 -37.79 -5.62 23.73
C LEU A 9 -37.06 -4.53 22.93
N ARG A 10 -37.35 -3.27 23.21
CA ARG A 10 -36.65 -2.15 22.56
C ARG A 10 -35.19 -2.04 22.99
N ALA A 11 -34.90 -2.27 24.27
CA ALA A 11 -33.54 -2.31 24.79
C ALA A 11 -32.74 -3.48 24.23
N ALA A 12 -33.36 -4.67 24.12
CA ALA A 12 -32.72 -5.83 23.50
C ALA A 12 -32.44 -5.63 22.02
N ALA A 13 -33.38 -5.02 21.29
CA ALA A 13 -33.18 -4.69 19.85
C ALA A 13 -32.06 -3.65 19.65
N ALA A 14 -31.94 -2.65 20.53
CA ALA A 14 -30.87 -1.66 20.48
C ALA A 14 -29.49 -2.27 20.78
N LEU A 15 -29.42 -3.20 21.73
CA LEU A 15 -28.18 -3.93 22.04
C LEU A 15 -27.76 -4.88 20.91
N LEU A 16 -28.71 -5.55 20.25
CA LEU A 16 -28.40 -6.36 19.07
C LEU A 16 -27.93 -5.51 17.89
N ALA A 17 -28.52 -4.35 17.66
CA ALA A 17 -28.09 -3.43 16.61
C ALA A 17 -26.68 -2.86 16.85
N LEU A 18 -26.31 -2.63 18.13
CA LEU A 18 -24.97 -2.18 18.48
C LEU A 18 -23.92 -3.30 18.30
N ALA A 19 -24.28 -4.55 18.55
CA ALA A 19 -23.39 -5.70 18.37
C ALA A 19 -23.09 -5.99 16.89
N THR A 20 -24.04 -5.73 15.98
CA THR A 20 -23.81 -5.90 14.52
C THR A 20 -22.97 -4.80 13.91
N ALA A 21 -22.89 -3.62 14.53
CA ALA A 21 -22.03 -2.52 14.04
C ALA A 21 -20.53 -2.79 14.26
N VAL A 22 -20.16 -3.66 15.22
CA VAL A 22 -18.76 -3.99 15.52
C VAL A 22 -18.22 -5.13 14.65
N SER A 23 -19.09 -5.94 14.06
CA SER A 23 -18.67 -7.08 13.20
C SER A 23 -18.28 -6.69 11.77
N GLY A 24 -18.38 -5.41 11.39
CA GLY A 24 -18.01 -4.91 10.06
C GLY A 24 -16.51 -4.65 9.85
N CYS A 25 -15.64 -4.91 10.84
CA CYS A 25 -14.20 -4.63 10.75
C CYS A 25 -13.37 -5.78 10.14
N GLY A 26 -14.00 -6.74 9.46
CA GLY A 26 -13.35 -7.95 8.93
C GLY A 26 -12.37 -7.75 7.76
N GLY A 27 -11.99 -6.52 7.42
CA GLY A 27 -11.05 -6.24 6.34
C GLY A 27 -10.05 -5.13 6.65
N TRP A 28 -10.00 -4.65 7.87
CA TRP A 28 -9.09 -3.56 8.22
C TRP A 28 -7.70 -4.09 8.53
N GLN A 29 -6.72 -3.68 7.74
CA GLN A 29 -5.31 -4.08 7.88
C GLN A 29 -4.48 -3.11 8.74
N GLY A 30 -5.12 -2.35 9.60
CA GLY A 30 -4.48 -1.38 10.48
C GLY A 30 -4.40 0.03 9.89
N LEU A 31 -3.82 0.97 10.65
CA LEU A 31 -3.71 2.38 10.27
C LEU A 31 -2.82 2.61 9.03
N ASN A 32 -1.85 1.73 8.79
CA ASN A 32 -0.94 1.82 7.64
C ASN A 32 -1.64 1.54 6.31
N SER A 33 -2.82 0.92 6.31
CA SER A 33 -3.60 0.68 5.10
C SER A 33 -4.47 1.88 4.68
N ILE A 34 -4.56 2.90 5.53
CA ILE A 34 -5.34 4.10 5.23
C ILE A 34 -4.59 4.97 4.23
N PRO A 35 -5.24 5.38 3.13
CA PRO A 35 -4.66 6.32 2.19
C PRO A 35 -4.37 7.65 2.88
N LEU A 36 -3.10 8.02 2.99
CA LEU A 36 -2.70 9.29 3.57
C LEU A 36 -2.78 10.42 2.54
N PRO A 37 -3.33 11.59 2.88
CA PRO A 37 -3.30 12.73 1.99
C PRO A 37 -1.85 13.23 1.82
N GLY A 38 -1.51 13.69 0.61
CA GLY A 38 -0.18 14.21 0.30
C GLY A 38 0.90 13.17 0.03
N VAL A 39 0.56 11.87 0.08
CA VAL A 39 1.47 10.80 -0.34
C VAL A 39 1.64 10.83 -1.85
N GLN A 40 2.88 10.68 -2.33
CA GLN A 40 3.17 10.62 -3.77
C GLN A 40 2.58 9.35 -4.39
N GLY A 41 2.27 9.41 -5.69
CA GLY A 41 1.69 8.30 -6.44
C GLY A 41 0.17 8.32 -6.55
N ARG A 42 -0.50 9.42 -6.17
CA ARG A 42 -1.98 9.55 -6.18
C ARG A 42 -2.51 10.72 -6.99
N GLY A 43 -1.64 11.45 -7.66
CA GLY A 43 -2.03 12.56 -8.52
C GLY A 43 -2.62 12.13 -9.85
N PRO A 44 -2.99 13.11 -10.72
CA PRO A 44 -3.45 12.83 -12.08
C PRO A 44 -2.43 12.02 -12.87
N GLY A 45 -2.89 11.00 -13.59
CA GLY A 45 -2.03 10.14 -14.39
C GLY A 45 -1.19 9.14 -13.60
N ALA A 46 -1.34 9.06 -12.27
CA ALA A 46 -0.68 8.04 -11.47
C ALA A 46 -1.00 6.64 -11.97
N PHE A 47 -0.02 5.75 -11.89
CA PHE A 47 -0.14 4.38 -12.38
C PHE A 47 0.43 3.38 -11.38
N THR A 48 -0.06 2.15 -11.45
CA THR A 48 0.30 1.07 -10.55
C THR A 48 1.27 0.11 -11.23
N ILE A 49 2.32 -0.27 -10.52
CA ILE A 49 3.28 -1.29 -10.93
C ILE A 49 3.47 -2.34 -9.83
N GLN A 50 4.07 -3.46 -10.20
CA GLN A 50 4.41 -4.53 -9.27
C GLN A 50 5.86 -4.94 -9.42
N ALA A 51 6.50 -5.26 -8.30
CA ALA A 51 7.84 -5.80 -8.28
C ALA A 51 7.91 -7.05 -7.41
N GLN A 52 8.60 -8.08 -7.89
CA GLN A 52 8.97 -9.24 -7.08
C GLN A 52 10.29 -8.95 -6.40
N MET A 53 10.31 -9.04 -5.06
CA MET A 53 11.48 -8.76 -4.25
C MET A 53 11.79 -9.94 -3.34
N PRO A 54 13.05 -10.34 -3.21
CA PRO A 54 13.41 -11.49 -2.37
C PRO A 54 13.22 -11.21 -0.87
N ASP A 55 13.36 -9.95 -0.48
CA ASP A 55 13.28 -9.50 0.91
C ASP A 55 12.69 -8.08 0.93
N VAL A 56 11.77 -7.86 1.85
CA VAL A 56 11.09 -6.57 2.06
C VAL A 56 10.92 -6.26 3.55
N ASP A 57 11.84 -6.70 4.38
CA ASP A 57 11.81 -6.41 5.81
C ASP A 57 11.68 -4.90 6.05
N ASN A 58 10.76 -4.55 6.95
CA ASN A 58 10.45 -3.16 7.33
C ASN A 58 9.90 -2.26 6.19
N ILE A 59 9.42 -2.84 5.09
CA ILE A 59 8.59 -2.15 4.12
C ILE A 59 7.13 -2.42 4.46
N GLU A 60 6.34 -1.35 4.47
CA GLU A 60 4.92 -1.37 4.81
C GLU A 60 4.11 -0.56 3.79
N PRO A 61 2.79 -0.71 3.75
CA PRO A 61 1.95 0.24 3.01
C PRO A 61 2.26 1.68 3.40
N ASN A 62 2.25 2.58 2.46
CA ASN A 62 2.72 3.97 2.54
C ASN A 62 4.25 4.17 2.65
N SER A 63 5.06 3.12 2.61
CA SER A 63 6.50 3.27 2.41
C SER A 63 6.79 4.01 1.11
N ARG A 64 7.82 4.85 1.13
CA ARG A 64 8.18 5.68 -0.02
C ARG A 64 8.78 4.86 -1.14
N VAL A 65 8.47 5.24 -2.37
CA VAL A 65 9.14 4.79 -3.58
C VAL A 65 9.92 5.98 -4.16
N ARG A 66 11.20 5.78 -4.44
CA ARG A 66 12.12 6.84 -4.87
C ARG A 66 12.81 6.48 -6.17
N VAL A 67 13.12 7.51 -6.92
CA VAL A 67 14.00 7.45 -8.12
C VAL A 67 15.03 8.55 -7.96
N ALA A 68 16.31 8.22 -8.00
CA ALA A 68 17.42 9.17 -7.86
C ALA A 68 17.23 10.09 -6.63
N ASP A 69 16.90 9.52 -5.49
CA ASP A 69 16.65 10.21 -4.21
C ASP A 69 15.41 11.11 -4.16
N VAL A 70 14.58 11.11 -5.18
CA VAL A 70 13.31 11.83 -5.21
C VAL A 70 12.15 10.88 -4.96
N THR A 71 11.28 11.22 -4.03
CA THR A 71 10.06 10.44 -3.77
C THR A 71 9.07 10.64 -4.90
N VAL A 72 8.70 9.55 -5.57
CA VAL A 72 7.84 9.55 -6.75
C VAL A 72 6.60 8.68 -6.60
N GLY A 73 6.48 7.98 -5.50
CA GLY A 73 5.36 7.08 -5.27
C GLY A 73 5.33 6.51 -3.85
N ASN A 74 4.45 5.55 -3.66
CA ASN A 74 4.28 4.85 -2.39
C ASN A 74 3.96 3.37 -2.62
N VAL A 75 4.23 2.56 -1.60
CA VAL A 75 3.81 1.16 -1.54
C VAL A 75 2.35 1.10 -1.12
N THR A 76 1.53 0.38 -1.86
CA THR A 76 0.10 0.21 -1.55
C THR A 76 -0.21 -1.16 -0.97
N LYS A 77 0.52 -2.20 -1.39
CA LYS A 77 0.26 -3.57 -0.96
C LYS A 77 1.52 -4.41 -0.99
N ILE A 78 1.62 -5.34 -0.05
CA ILE A 78 2.68 -6.33 -0.01
C ILE A 78 2.05 -7.71 0.18
N GLU A 79 2.36 -8.64 -0.70
CA GLU A 79 1.86 -10.01 -0.65
C GLU A 79 3.01 -11.01 -0.72
N ARG A 80 2.92 -12.03 0.10
CA ARG A 80 3.89 -13.12 0.02
C ARG A 80 3.55 -14.04 -1.15
N GLN A 81 4.55 -14.31 -1.99
CA GLN A 81 4.49 -15.30 -3.07
C GLN A 81 5.62 -16.31 -2.93
N GLY A 82 5.36 -17.42 -2.22
CA GLY A 82 6.40 -18.41 -1.95
C GLY A 82 7.56 -17.82 -1.14
N TRP A 83 8.73 -17.73 -1.74
CA TRP A 83 9.96 -17.16 -1.15
C TRP A 83 10.23 -15.70 -1.55
N HIS A 84 9.30 -15.07 -2.25
CA HIS A 84 9.38 -13.68 -2.68
C HIS A 84 8.21 -12.89 -2.10
N ALA A 85 8.37 -11.59 -2.06
CA ALA A 85 7.28 -10.65 -1.84
C ALA A 85 6.88 -10.00 -3.16
N LEU A 86 5.59 -9.92 -3.43
CA LEU A 86 5.03 -9.08 -4.49
C LEU A 86 4.67 -7.74 -3.88
N VAL A 87 5.37 -6.70 -4.29
CA VAL A 87 5.15 -5.33 -3.83
C VAL A 87 4.39 -4.57 -4.90
N THR A 88 3.22 -4.06 -4.55
CA THR A 88 2.43 -3.18 -5.41
C THR A 88 2.70 -1.72 -5.02
N MET A 89 2.99 -0.90 -6.01
CA MET A 89 3.37 0.50 -5.85
C MET A 89 2.55 1.38 -6.78
N GLU A 90 2.20 2.57 -6.31
CA GLU A 90 1.64 3.65 -7.11
C GLU A 90 2.71 4.70 -7.37
N LEU A 91 2.87 5.11 -8.63
CA LEU A 91 3.83 6.10 -9.05
C LEU A 91 3.15 7.34 -9.63
N ASN A 92 3.77 8.50 -9.47
CA ASN A 92 3.34 9.73 -10.13
C ASN A 92 3.32 9.57 -11.65
N GLY A 93 2.37 10.21 -12.32
CA GLY A 93 2.19 10.09 -13.76
C GLY A 93 3.34 10.63 -14.62
N ASP A 94 4.20 11.47 -14.07
CA ASP A 94 5.38 12.04 -14.73
C ASP A 94 6.65 11.15 -14.63
N VAL A 95 6.57 10.05 -13.89
CA VAL A 95 7.69 9.10 -13.77
C VAL A 95 7.96 8.41 -15.10
N GLN A 96 9.19 8.50 -15.56
CA GLN A 96 9.66 7.87 -16.79
C GLN A 96 10.80 6.90 -16.48
N LEU A 97 10.48 5.63 -16.45
CA LEU A 97 11.43 4.54 -16.27
C LEU A 97 11.23 3.48 -17.35
N PRO A 98 12.31 2.78 -17.75
CA PRO A 98 12.19 1.67 -18.69
C PRO A 98 11.37 0.51 -18.06
N ALA A 99 10.75 -0.31 -18.89
CA ALA A 99 9.95 -1.44 -18.44
C ALA A 99 10.79 -2.48 -17.68
N ASN A 100 12.09 -2.58 -17.97
CA ASN A 100 13.03 -3.44 -17.27
C ASN A 100 13.78 -2.72 -16.12
N ALA A 101 13.19 -1.68 -15.55
CA ALA A 101 13.72 -1.03 -14.36
C ALA A 101 13.88 -2.03 -13.20
N THR A 102 14.80 -1.74 -12.30
CA THR A 102 15.08 -2.55 -11.13
C THR A 102 14.50 -1.91 -9.86
N ALA A 103 14.12 -2.74 -8.90
CA ALA A 103 13.68 -2.32 -7.58
C ALA A 103 14.59 -2.92 -6.51
N LYS A 104 15.01 -2.11 -5.55
CA LYS A 104 15.81 -2.55 -4.41
C LYS A 104 15.40 -1.81 -3.14
N LEU A 105 15.74 -2.37 -1.98
CA LEU A 105 15.61 -1.67 -0.71
C LEU A 105 16.73 -0.64 -0.57
N GLY A 106 16.35 0.57 -0.22
CA GLY A 106 17.26 1.64 0.16
C GLY A 106 17.03 2.06 1.59
N GLN A 107 18.07 2.51 2.26
CA GLN A 107 17.99 3.04 3.61
C GLN A 107 18.02 4.57 3.56
N THR A 108 16.98 5.20 4.11
CA THR A 108 16.85 6.66 4.09
C THR A 108 17.60 7.31 5.26
N SER A 109 17.76 6.60 6.38
CA SER A 109 18.38 7.14 7.58
C SER A 109 19.13 6.08 8.37
N LEU A 110 20.05 6.51 9.20
CA LEU A 110 20.77 5.63 10.13
C LEU A 110 19.86 4.96 11.18
N LEU A 111 18.64 5.47 11.32
CA LEU A 111 17.63 4.92 12.25
C LEU A 111 16.79 3.81 11.62
N GLY A 112 17.09 3.38 10.40
CA GLY A 112 16.48 2.22 9.79
C GLY A 112 15.22 2.48 8.96
N SER A 113 14.92 3.73 8.62
CA SER A 113 13.83 4.01 7.66
C SER A 113 14.19 3.49 6.28
N LEU A 114 13.40 2.55 5.78
CA LEU A 114 13.59 1.95 4.47
C LEU A 114 12.63 2.54 3.43
N HIS A 115 13.04 2.46 2.18
CA HIS A 115 12.23 2.83 1.02
C HIS A 115 12.52 1.87 -0.14
N ILE A 116 11.65 1.87 -1.15
CA ILE A 116 11.92 1.19 -2.42
C ILE A 116 12.63 2.18 -3.34
N GLU A 117 13.80 1.80 -3.82
CA GLU A 117 14.54 2.54 -4.85
C GLU A 117 14.31 1.90 -6.21
N LEU A 118 13.78 2.66 -7.16
CA LEU A 118 13.65 2.25 -8.56
C LEU A 118 14.76 2.89 -9.38
N ALA A 119 15.36 2.13 -10.27
CA ALA A 119 16.43 2.60 -11.14
C ALA A 119 16.39 1.91 -12.51
N PRO A 120 16.89 2.55 -13.57
CA PRO A 120 17.17 1.85 -14.83
C PRO A 120 18.11 0.67 -14.61
N PRO A 121 18.05 -0.38 -15.43
CA PRO A 121 19.00 -1.48 -15.33
C PRO A 121 20.43 -1.01 -15.66
N THR A 122 21.42 -1.62 -15.00
CA THR A 122 22.84 -1.30 -15.24
C THR A 122 23.53 -2.33 -16.12
N ASP A 123 23.02 -3.56 -16.15
CA ASP A 123 23.68 -4.70 -16.80
C ASP A 123 23.16 -4.96 -18.22
N VAL A 124 22.00 -4.41 -18.55
CA VAL A 124 21.35 -4.56 -19.85
C VAL A 124 20.84 -3.20 -20.34
N PRO A 125 20.66 -3.02 -21.66
CA PRO A 125 20.08 -1.78 -22.19
C PRO A 125 18.67 -1.53 -21.63
N PRO A 126 18.29 -0.27 -21.39
CA PRO A 126 16.91 0.08 -21.07
C PRO A 126 15.97 -0.34 -22.21
N GLU A 127 14.83 -0.94 -21.84
CA GLU A 127 13.82 -1.40 -22.79
C GLU A 127 12.44 -0.92 -22.40
N GLY A 128 11.67 -0.41 -23.37
CA GLY A 128 10.29 -0.02 -23.18
C GLY A 128 10.09 1.08 -22.15
N ARG A 129 8.90 1.09 -21.56
CA ARG A 129 8.50 2.06 -20.52
C ARG A 129 7.59 1.39 -19.50
N LEU A 130 7.79 1.70 -18.23
CA LEU A 130 6.85 1.35 -17.19
C LEU A 130 5.52 2.08 -17.40
N GLY A 131 4.41 1.35 -17.21
CA GLY A 131 3.06 1.87 -17.28
C GLY A 131 2.14 1.08 -16.37
N GLU A 132 0.84 1.36 -16.45
CA GLU A 132 -0.17 0.68 -15.65
C GLU A 132 -0.08 -0.84 -15.80
N GLY A 133 -0.01 -1.56 -14.66
CA GLY A 133 0.06 -3.01 -14.62
C GLY A 133 1.43 -3.63 -14.95
N SER A 134 2.48 -2.82 -15.03
CA SER A 134 3.84 -3.33 -15.25
C SER A 134 4.38 -4.10 -14.05
#